data_d49e49353f80b939203fea97623566ab
#
_entry.id   d49e49353f80b939203fea97623566ab
#
_cell.length_a   1.000
_cell.length_b   1.000
_cell.length_c   1.000
_cell.angle_alpha   90.00
_cell.angle_beta   90.00
_cell.angle_gamma   90.00
#
_symmetry.space_group_name_H-M   'P 1'
#
loop_
_entity.id
_entity.type
_entity.pdbx_description
1 polymer ?
#
loop_
_entity_poly.entity_id
_entity_poly.type
_entity_poly.pdbx_seq_one_letter_code
_entity_poly.pdbx_strand_id
1 'polypeptide(L)'
;MTEQTLSIETIAPRTPLQEFWFYFKQNKGAVIGLTFILVVALISVFAPWIAPFDPIEQNRSALLLPPAWYEGGNSAYLLGTDDIGRDILSRIIYGTRISVFAGFIIVILSCILGTSLGLLAGYYG
;
A
#
# COMPACT_ATOMS: atom_id res chain seq x y z
N MET A 1 42.49 9.89 -46.03
CA MET A 1 42.23 8.83 -45.03
C MET A 1 41.81 9.53 -43.73
N THR A 2 40.53 9.69 -43.55
CA THR A 2 39.93 10.30 -42.38
C THR A 2 39.64 9.23 -41.35
N GLU A 3 40.51 9.14 -40.34
CA GLU A 3 40.25 8.35 -39.15
C GLU A 3 39.01 8.95 -38.44
N GLN A 4 37.86 8.26 -38.58
CA GLN A 4 36.74 8.44 -37.69
C GLN A 4 37.15 7.83 -36.34
N THR A 5 37.66 8.67 -35.45
CA THR A 5 37.73 8.37 -34.03
C THR A 5 36.30 8.15 -33.54
N LEU A 6 35.87 6.89 -33.51
CA LEU A 6 34.70 6.48 -32.75
C LEU A 6 34.94 6.87 -31.27
N SER A 7 34.42 7.99 -30.88
CA SER A 7 34.29 8.34 -29.46
C SER A 7 33.39 7.27 -28.82
N ILE A 8 34.05 6.27 -28.27
CA ILE A 8 33.36 5.38 -27.32
C ILE A 8 32.96 6.27 -26.14
N GLU A 9 31.72 6.74 -26.17
CA GLU A 9 31.14 7.27 -24.96
C GLU A 9 31.22 6.17 -23.91
N THR A 10 32.17 6.32 -23.01
CA THR A 10 32.26 5.51 -21.80
C THR A 10 31.01 5.79 -20.99
N ILE A 11 29.96 5.00 -21.26
CA ILE A 11 28.77 4.97 -20.42
C ILE A 11 29.27 4.57 -19.05
N ALA A 12 29.37 5.53 -18.15
CA ALA A 12 29.77 5.29 -16.77
C ALA A 12 28.92 4.15 -16.21
N PRO A 13 29.52 3.12 -15.59
CA PRO A 13 28.77 1.99 -15.08
C PRO A 13 27.77 2.49 -14.06
N ARG A 14 26.48 2.31 -14.35
CA ARG A 14 25.41 2.66 -13.44
C ARG A 14 25.55 1.78 -12.21
N THR A 15 25.34 2.35 -11.03
CA THR A 15 25.29 1.55 -9.81
C THR A 15 24.09 0.59 -9.89
N PRO A 16 24.15 -0.60 -9.27
CA PRO A 16 23.06 -1.59 -9.31
C PRO A 16 21.72 -0.99 -8.91
N LEU A 17 21.71 -0.02 -8.01
CA LEU A 17 20.50 0.67 -7.55
C LEU A 17 19.93 1.60 -8.64
N GLN A 18 20.79 2.29 -9.38
CA GLN A 18 20.37 3.17 -10.49
C GLN A 18 19.82 2.35 -11.66
N GLU A 19 20.42 1.20 -11.93
CA GLU A 19 19.95 0.27 -12.95
C GLU A 19 18.58 -0.31 -12.58
N PHE A 20 18.42 -0.76 -11.35
CA PHE A 20 17.13 -1.21 -10.83
C PHE A 20 16.04 -0.15 -10.98
N TRP A 21 16.30 1.10 -10.56
CA TRP A 21 15.35 2.19 -10.70
C TRP A 21 15.02 2.54 -12.14
N PHE A 22 15.99 2.44 -13.03
CA PHE A 22 15.76 2.68 -14.45
C PHE A 22 14.77 1.66 -15.05
N TYR A 23 15.00 0.38 -14.83
CA TYR A 23 14.11 -0.68 -15.32
C TYR A 23 12.75 -0.67 -14.59
N PHE A 24 12.75 -0.37 -13.31
CA PHE A 24 11.52 -0.26 -12.52
C PHE A 24 10.59 0.82 -13.06
N LYS A 25 11.12 2.00 -13.37
CA LYS A 25 10.33 3.12 -13.92
C LYS A 25 9.79 2.84 -15.32
N GLN A 26 10.41 1.97 -16.09
CA GLN A 26 9.92 1.57 -17.41
C GLN A 26 8.69 0.67 -17.31
N ASN A 27 8.55 -0.04 -16.22
CA ASN A 27 7.39 -0.90 -15.98
C ASN A 27 6.26 -0.08 -15.32
N LYS A 28 5.31 0.37 -16.13
CA LYS A 28 4.16 1.17 -15.67
C LYS A 28 3.33 0.45 -14.59
N GLY A 29 3.18 -0.87 -14.70
CA GLY A 29 2.46 -1.67 -13.71
C GLY A 29 3.17 -1.67 -12.35
N ALA A 30 4.49 -1.76 -12.33
CA ALA A 30 5.28 -1.70 -11.11
C ALA A 30 5.18 -0.31 -10.42
N VAL A 31 5.21 0.76 -11.21
CA VAL A 31 5.05 2.13 -10.69
C VAL A 31 3.65 2.34 -10.10
N ILE A 32 2.61 1.88 -10.78
CA ILE A 32 1.23 1.95 -10.28
C ILE A 32 1.09 1.15 -8.99
N GLY A 33 1.60 -0.08 -8.95
CA GLY A 33 1.56 -0.93 -7.75
C GLY A 33 2.28 -0.31 -6.57
N LEU A 34 3.48 0.23 -6.77
CA LEU A 34 4.24 0.92 -5.72
C LEU A 34 3.49 2.15 -5.21
N THR A 35 2.94 2.96 -6.11
CA THR A 35 2.15 4.15 -5.75
C THR A 35 0.93 3.76 -4.91
N PHE A 36 0.22 2.71 -5.29
CA PHE A 36 -0.92 2.20 -4.53
C PHE A 36 -0.51 1.77 -3.12
N ILE A 37 0.56 0.99 -2.98
CA ILE A 37 1.07 0.54 -1.68
C ILE A 37 1.48 1.73 -0.81
N LEU A 38 2.17 2.73 -1.39
CA LEU A 38 2.57 3.94 -0.66
C LEU A 38 1.35 4.75 -0.18
N VAL A 39 0.33 4.90 -1.01
CA VAL A 39 -0.91 5.59 -0.63
C VAL A 39 -1.61 4.86 0.52
N VAL A 40 -1.75 3.55 0.45
CA VAL A 40 -2.35 2.74 1.52
C VAL A 40 -1.53 2.84 2.81
N ALA A 41 -0.20 2.78 2.71
CA ALA A 41 0.69 2.95 3.86
C ALA A 41 0.55 4.33 4.52
N LEU A 42 0.47 5.40 3.71
CA LEU A 42 0.24 6.76 4.22
C LEU A 42 -1.13 6.88 4.91
N ILE A 43 -2.18 6.36 4.32
CA ILE A 43 -3.51 6.32 4.94
C ILE A 43 -3.46 5.57 6.27
N SER A 44 -2.74 4.46 6.32
CA SER A 44 -2.55 3.66 7.53
C SER A 44 -1.86 4.44 8.65
N VAL A 45 -0.80 5.17 8.33
CA VAL A 45 -0.04 5.96 9.32
C VAL A 45 -0.87 7.15 9.82
N PHE A 46 -1.52 7.86 8.91
CA PHE A 46 -2.29 9.07 9.21
C PHE A 46 -3.77 8.80 9.57
N ALA A 47 -4.16 7.53 9.73
CA ALA A 47 -5.53 7.14 10.05
C ALA A 47 -6.16 7.94 11.22
N PRO A 48 -5.48 8.19 12.35
CA PRO A 48 -6.06 8.96 13.47
C PRO A 48 -6.42 10.40 13.09
N TRP A 49 -5.76 10.98 12.07
CA TRP A 49 -5.99 12.36 11.64
C TRP A 49 -6.93 12.46 10.44
N ILE A 50 -7.00 11.41 9.62
CA ILE A 50 -7.83 11.37 8.41
C ILE A 50 -9.25 10.91 8.75
N ALA A 51 -9.41 9.95 9.66
CA ALA A 51 -10.72 9.41 10.03
C ALA A 51 -11.56 10.45 10.73
N PRO A 52 -12.79 10.73 10.25
CA PRO A 52 -13.67 11.73 10.86
C PRO A 52 -14.18 11.34 12.25
N PHE A 53 -14.29 10.04 12.52
CA PHE A 53 -14.80 9.50 13.78
C PHE A 53 -13.91 8.39 14.31
N ASP A 54 -14.09 8.02 15.58
CA ASP A 54 -13.50 6.81 16.13
C ASP A 54 -14.18 5.58 15.51
N PRO A 55 -13.44 4.58 15.02
CA PRO A 55 -14.01 3.40 14.37
C PRO A 55 -14.85 2.52 15.30
N ILE A 56 -14.71 2.70 16.62
CA ILE A 56 -15.43 1.95 17.66
C ILE A 56 -16.66 2.70 18.15
N GLU A 57 -16.69 4.01 17.97
CA GLU A 57 -17.79 4.86 18.42
C GLU A 57 -19.12 4.46 17.78
N GLN A 58 -20.13 4.24 18.62
CA GLN A 58 -21.46 3.83 18.21
C GLN A 58 -22.44 4.97 18.40
N ASN A 59 -23.15 5.35 17.37
CA ASN A 59 -24.20 6.34 17.43
C ASN A 59 -25.56 5.66 17.19
N ARG A 60 -26.31 5.43 18.27
CA ARG A 60 -27.63 4.77 18.23
C ARG A 60 -28.67 5.55 17.44
N SER A 61 -28.48 6.85 17.23
CA SER A 61 -29.38 7.68 16.42
C SER A 61 -29.07 7.62 14.92
N ALA A 62 -27.94 7.00 14.53
CA ALA A 62 -27.44 6.94 13.16
C ALA A 62 -27.23 5.49 12.70
N LEU A 63 -28.22 4.63 12.90
CA LEU A 63 -28.17 3.21 12.50
C LEU A 63 -28.48 3.07 11.01
N LEU A 64 -27.70 2.25 10.30
CA LEU A 64 -27.92 1.90 8.89
C LEU A 64 -28.17 3.10 7.96
N LEU A 65 -27.47 4.21 8.21
CA LEU A 65 -27.56 5.37 7.33
C LEU A 65 -26.92 5.05 5.98
N PRO A 66 -27.59 5.41 4.86
CA PRO A 66 -26.99 5.28 3.54
C PRO A 66 -25.85 6.29 3.34
N PRO A 67 -25.01 6.14 2.30
CA PRO A 67 -23.98 7.12 1.95
C PRO A 67 -24.54 8.54 1.79
N ALA A 68 -23.71 9.54 2.03
CA ALA A 68 -24.11 10.95 2.02
C ALA A 68 -24.75 11.43 0.70
N TRP A 69 -24.41 10.79 -0.43
CA TRP A 69 -24.97 11.10 -1.76
C TRP A 69 -26.28 10.40 -2.07
N TYR A 70 -26.80 9.62 -1.14
CA TYR A 70 -28.06 8.89 -1.29
C TYR A 70 -29.20 9.58 -0.53
N GLU A 71 -30.45 9.33 -0.95
CA GLU A 71 -31.60 9.84 -0.21
C GLU A 71 -31.62 9.27 1.20
N GLY A 72 -31.74 10.14 2.19
CA GLY A 72 -31.69 9.79 3.61
C GLY A 72 -30.27 9.73 4.19
N GLY A 73 -29.23 10.01 3.39
CA GLY A 73 -27.86 10.09 3.84
C GLY A 73 -27.57 11.33 4.68
N ASN A 74 -26.55 11.24 5.54
CA ASN A 74 -26.08 12.35 6.36
C ASN A 74 -24.67 12.74 5.92
N SER A 75 -24.43 14.02 5.70
CA SER A 75 -23.12 14.56 5.30
C SER A 75 -22.00 14.30 6.33
N ALA A 76 -22.35 14.04 7.59
CA ALA A 76 -21.41 13.66 8.63
C ALA A 76 -20.82 12.24 8.40
N TYR A 77 -21.58 11.35 7.78
CA TYR A 77 -21.20 9.96 7.50
C TYR A 77 -21.11 9.74 6.00
N LEU A 78 -19.95 10.04 5.39
CA LEU A 78 -19.76 10.04 3.94
C LEU A 78 -20.12 8.69 3.28
N LEU A 79 -19.73 7.57 3.87
CA LEU A 79 -20.06 6.22 3.38
C LEU A 79 -21.22 5.58 4.14
N GLY A 80 -21.89 6.34 5.01
CA GLY A 80 -22.96 5.82 5.85
C GLY A 80 -22.46 5.14 7.12
N THR A 81 -23.38 4.46 7.79
CA THR A 81 -23.11 3.75 9.05
C THR A 81 -23.52 2.29 8.96
N ASP A 82 -22.97 1.47 9.85
CA ASP A 82 -23.34 0.06 9.96
C ASP A 82 -24.59 -0.16 10.84
N ASP A 83 -24.89 -1.43 11.10
CA ASP A 83 -26.05 -1.89 11.89
C ASP A 83 -26.04 -1.43 13.35
N ILE A 84 -24.89 -1.01 13.85
CA ILE A 84 -24.72 -0.50 15.23
C ILE A 84 -24.31 0.98 15.28
N GLY A 85 -24.41 1.67 14.15
CA GLY A 85 -24.19 3.12 14.05
C GLY A 85 -22.72 3.54 14.05
N ARG A 86 -21.80 2.70 13.60
CA ARG A 86 -20.38 3.06 13.43
C ARG A 86 -20.14 3.62 12.05
N ASP A 87 -19.26 4.62 11.94
CA ASP A 87 -18.87 5.21 10.65
C ASP A 87 -18.05 4.22 9.79
N ILE A 88 -18.60 3.87 8.64
CA ILE A 88 -17.97 2.92 7.71
C ILE A 88 -16.65 3.47 7.17
N LEU A 89 -16.58 4.76 6.83
CA LEU A 89 -15.35 5.38 6.31
C LEU A 89 -14.19 5.29 7.32
N SER A 90 -14.45 5.63 8.58
CA SER A 90 -13.47 5.54 9.65
C SER A 90 -13.00 4.10 9.86
N ARG A 91 -13.90 3.14 9.79
CA ARG A 91 -13.57 1.71 9.87
C ARG A 91 -12.70 1.23 8.73
N ILE A 92 -12.94 1.69 7.50
CA ILE A 92 -12.10 1.36 6.34
C ILE A 92 -10.71 1.95 6.53
N ILE A 93 -10.60 3.21 6.92
CA ILE A 93 -9.32 3.90 7.13
C ILE A 93 -8.50 3.19 8.22
N TYR A 94 -9.08 2.88 9.37
CA TYR A 94 -8.40 2.14 10.43
C TYR A 94 -8.11 0.69 10.06
N GLY A 95 -8.97 0.07 9.22
CA GLY A 95 -8.75 -1.27 8.69
C GLY A 95 -7.47 -1.37 7.85
N THR A 96 -7.06 -0.31 7.16
CA THR A 96 -5.79 -0.29 6.42
C THR A 96 -4.59 -0.51 7.33
N ARG A 97 -4.61 -0.01 8.57
CA ARG A 97 -3.53 -0.23 9.54
C ARG A 97 -3.36 -1.71 9.88
N ILE A 98 -4.48 -2.39 10.13
CA ILE A 98 -4.48 -3.83 10.45
C ILE A 98 -3.99 -4.62 9.25
N SER A 99 -4.46 -4.28 8.05
CA SER A 99 -4.07 -4.97 6.80
C SER A 99 -2.59 -4.78 6.48
N VAL A 100 -2.08 -3.55 6.60
CA VAL A 100 -0.66 -3.25 6.34
C VAL A 100 0.23 -3.97 7.35
N PHE A 101 -0.13 -3.93 8.63
CA PHE A 101 0.64 -4.59 9.69
C PHE A 101 0.64 -6.12 9.53
N ALA A 102 -0.52 -6.71 9.29
CA ALA A 102 -0.64 -8.14 9.05
C ALA A 102 0.14 -8.57 7.79
N GLY A 103 0.01 -7.83 6.69
CA GLY A 103 0.76 -8.08 5.46
C GLY A 103 2.27 -8.03 5.68
N PHE A 104 2.76 -7.05 6.43
CA PHE A 104 4.17 -6.92 6.76
C PHE A 104 4.70 -8.11 7.56
N ILE A 105 3.97 -8.54 8.60
CA ILE A 105 4.33 -9.73 9.39
C ILE A 105 4.36 -10.99 8.51
N ILE A 106 3.34 -11.19 7.67
CA ILE A 106 3.25 -12.35 6.79
C ILE A 106 4.44 -12.40 5.83
N VAL A 107 4.80 -11.27 5.23
CA VAL A 107 5.96 -11.19 4.31
C VAL A 107 7.26 -11.54 5.03
N ILE A 108 7.50 -11.00 6.23
CA ILE A 108 8.70 -11.30 7.01
C ILE A 108 8.76 -12.79 7.35
N LEU A 109 7.67 -13.35 7.87
CA LEU A 109 7.63 -14.78 8.22
C LEU A 109 7.86 -15.67 7.00
N SER A 110 7.22 -15.33 5.87
CA SER A 110 7.39 -16.07 4.61
C SER A 110 8.82 -15.98 4.10
N CYS A 111 9.46 -14.82 4.17
CA CYS A 111 10.88 -14.66 3.81
C CYS A 111 11.79 -15.50 4.68
N ILE A 112 11.60 -15.47 6.00
CA ILE A 112 12.42 -16.25 6.94
C ILE A 112 12.26 -17.74 6.66
N LEU A 113 11.03 -18.24 6.60
CA LEU A 113 10.74 -19.65 6.35
C LEU A 113 11.22 -20.08 4.95
N GLY A 114 10.90 -19.32 3.91
CA GLY A 114 11.29 -19.63 2.55
C GLY A 114 12.81 -19.65 2.36
N THR A 115 13.51 -18.67 2.92
CA THR A 115 14.99 -18.61 2.85
C THR A 115 15.61 -19.76 3.65
N SER A 116 15.10 -20.04 4.86
CA SER A 116 15.61 -21.13 5.69
C SER A 116 15.45 -22.49 5.03
N LEU A 117 14.26 -22.77 4.50
CA LEU A 117 13.98 -24.01 3.78
C LEU A 117 14.76 -24.10 2.46
N GLY A 118 14.87 -22.99 1.74
CA GLY A 118 15.65 -22.94 0.50
C GLY A 118 17.14 -23.20 0.74
N LEU A 119 17.71 -22.63 1.80
CA LEU A 119 19.10 -22.89 2.17
C LEU A 119 19.33 -24.35 2.61
N LEU A 120 18.40 -24.90 3.40
CA LEU A 120 18.47 -26.30 3.81
C LEU A 120 18.36 -27.24 2.59
N ALA A 121 17.43 -27.00 1.70
CA ALA A 121 17.26 -27.79 0.48
C ALA A 121 18.47 -27.68 -0.45
N GLY A 122 19.05 -26.49 -0.58
CA GLY A 122 20.25 -26.28 -1.38
C GLY A 122 21.53 -26.88 -0.76
N TYR A 123 21.58 -27.02 0.56
CA TYR A 123 22.72 -27.62 1.26
C TYR A 123 22.68 -29.16 1.26
N TYR A 124 21.48 -29.74 1.43
CA TYR A 124 21.29 -31.21 1.51
C TYR A 124 20.84 -31.84 0.17
N GLY A 125 20.44 -31.05 -0.81
CA GLY A 125 20.05 -31.48 -2.15
C GLY A 125 21.22 -31.50 -3.09
#